data_222611be16707a97e7a704d2d2e08eea
#
_entry.id   222611be16707a97e7a704d2d2e08eea
#
_cell.length_a   1.000
_cell.length_b   1.000
_cell.length_c   1.000
_cell.angle_alpha   90.00
_cell.angle_beta   90.00
_cell.angle_gamma   90.00
#
_symmetry.space_group_name_H-M   'P 1'
#
loop_
_entity.id
_entity.type
_entity.pdbx_description
1 polymer ?
#
loop_
_entity_poly.entity_id
_entity_poly.type
_entity_poly.pdbx_seq_one_letter_code
_entity_poly.pdbx_strand_id
1 'polypeptide(L)'
;MTREEKSYIGFNEVEAKELLLSIGAEAFRYEQIQNWIFDNFVENWEEMENLPKDLIELLSNKIQLHPLQINLVSGSEYEPTQKFLFKTKSGHSIESVLMHEKKRTTVCISSQVGCAVDCKFCATASMGFIKNLNAYEIIDQVLHLERISKHKITNIVFMGMGEPFLNYKNVIKAAKFLNHKMGFGARRITISTAGIVPKIRKIAEEDHQFKLAISLNAVTEIERKKIMSLTNTHSLNELIKSAQYYYHKTRRLITFEYVLLKGINDSPLDAKRLISLLR
;
A
#
# COMPACT_ATOMS: atom_id res chain seq x y z
N MET A 1 10.68 -1.30 -16.79
CA MET A 1 11.07 0.10 -16.53
C MET A 1 12.52 0.24 -16.91
N THR A 2 12.83 1.13 -17.82
CA THR A 2 14.20 1.50 -18.17
C THR A 2 14.85 2.23 -16.98
N ARG A 3 16.20 2.30 -16.94
CA ARG A 3 16.94 2.98 -15.86
C ARG A 3 16.57 4.47 -15.75
N GLU A 4 16.17 5.08 -16.86
CA GLU A 4 15.73 6.49 -16.97
C GLU A 4 14.35 6.78 -16.35
N GLU A 5 13.51 5.75 -16.16
CA GLU A 5 12.19 5.90 -15.56
C GLU A 5 12.19 5.74 -14.04
N LYS A 6 13.30 5.27 -13.45
CA LYS A 6 13.42 5.10 -12.00
C LYS A 6 13.80 6.41 -11.31
N SER A 7 13.25 6.62 -10.10
CA SER A 7 13.78 7.58 -9.12
C SER A 7 14.83 6.88 -8.26
N TYR A 8 15.66 7.62 -7.52
CA TYR A 8 16.74 7.05 -6.73
C TYR A 8 16.26 5.99 -5.72
N ILE A 9 15.15 6.24 -5.05
CA ILE A 9 14.51 5.28 -4.12
C ILE A 9 14.22 3.94 -4.81
N GLY A 10 14.03 3.93 -6.13
CA GLY A 10 13.80 2.73 -6.93
C GLY A 10 15.03 1.87 -7.21
N PHE A 11 16.21 2.36 -6.93
CA PHE A 11 17.45 1.61 -7.17
C PHE A 11 17.66 0.57 -6.05
N ASN A 12 18.16 -0.60 -6.45
CA ASN A 12 18.77 -1.50 -5.49
C ASN A 12 20.19 -0.98 -5.12
N GLU A 13 20.81 -1.61 -4.14
CA GLU A 13 22.14 -1.19 -3.65
C GLU A 13 23.20 -1.16 -4.75
N VAL A 14 23.21 -2.17 -5.63
CA VAL A 14 24.18 -2.25 -6.75
C VAL A 14 23.96 -1.09 -7.72
N GLU A 15 22.71 -0.88 -8.16
CA GLU A 15 22.36 0.21 -9.07
C GLU A 15 22.67 1.59 -8.49
N ALA A 16 22.43 1.78 -7.19
CA ALA A 16 22.71 3.04 -6.51
C ALA A 16 24.22 3.29 -6.38
N LYS A 17 25.00 2.27 -5.97
CA LYS A 17 26.47 2.38 -5.90
C LYS A 17 27.11 2.59 -7.27
N GLU A 18 26.61 1.91 -8.31
CA GLU A 18 27.06 2.15 -9.70
C GLU A 18 26.77 3.58 -10.17
N LEU A 19 25.60 4.14 -9.83
CA LEU A 19 25.29 5.53 -10.12
C LEU A 19 26.28 6.46 -9.44
N LEU A 20 26.54 6.28 -8.13
CA LEU A 20 27.47 7.10 -7.37
C LEU A 20 28.90 7.05 -7.96
N LEU A 21 29.40 5.86 -8.25
CA LEU A 21 30.70 5.67 -8.90
C LEU A 21 30.75 6.35 -10.27
N SER A 22 29.66 6.30 -11.05
CA SER A 22 29.60 6.92 -12.39
C SER A 22 29.68 8.46 -12.39
N ILE A 23 29.45 9.07 -11.22
CA ILE A 23 29.55 10.54 -11.02
C ILE A 23 30.75 10.92 -10.15
N GLY A 24 31.71 9.99 -9.94
CA GLY A 24 32.90 10.23 -9.17
C GLY A 24 32.71 10.21 -7.65
N ALA A 25 31.58 9.78 -7.15
CA ALA A 25 31.32 9.67 -5.72
C ALA A 25 31.71 8.28 -5.19
N GLU A 26 32.12 8.22 -3.92
CA GLU A 26 32.51 6.98 -3.28
C GLU A 26 31.31 6.12 -2.86
N ALA A 27 31.46 4.80 -2.91
CA ALA A 27 30.37 3.84 -2.65
C ALA A 27 29.77 3.95 -1.23
N PHE A 28 30.54 4.39 -0.24
CA PHE A 28 30.03 4.56 1.14
C PHE A 28 28.96 5.65 1.26
N ARG A 29 28.88 6.59 0.32
CA ARG A 29 27.85 7.62 0.25
C ARG A 29 26.46 7.00 0.14
N TYR A 30 26.36 5.78 -0.38
CA TYR A 30 25.09 5.03 -0.41
C TYR A 30 24.42 4.94 0.97
N GLU A 31 25.18 4.54 2.01
CA GLU A 31 24.61 4.40 3.36
C GLU A 31 24.17 5.76 3.94
N GLN A 32 24.92 6.83 3.66
CA GLN A 32 24.54 8.17 4.09
C GLN A 32 23.21 8.60 3.44
N ILE A 33 23.06 8.39 2.14
CA ILE A 33 21.83 8.70 1.42
C ILE A 33 20.67 7.84 1.92
N GLN A 34 20.89 6.54 2.18
CA GLN A 34 19.85 5.66 2.74
C GLN A 34 19.35 6.17 4.09
N ASN A 35 20.24 6.61 4.99
CA ASN A 35 19.86 7.16 6.29
C ASN A 35 19.03 8.45 6.14
N TRP A 36 19.41 9.34 5.21
CA TRP A 36 18.62 10.54 4.92
C TRP A 36 17.21 10.21 4.42
N ILE A 37 17.07 9.24 3.52
CA ILE A 37 15.79 8.85 2.95
C ILE A 37 14.89 8.15 3.98
N PHE A 38 15.42 7.14 4.71
CA PHE A 38 14.59 6.21 5.49
C PHE A 38 14.55 6.50 6.99
N ASP A 39 15.48 7.31 7.52
CA ASP A 39 15.50 7.70 8.93
C ASP A 39 15.13 9.18 9.12
N ASN A 40 15.50 10.05 8.16
CA ASN A 40 15.21 11.49 8.21
C ASN A 40 14.05 11.91 7.28
N PHE A 41 13.60 11.04 6.37
CA PHE A 41 12.46 11.26 5.47
C PHE A 41 12.57 12.54 4.65
N VAL A 42 13.76 12.85 4.13
CA VAL A 42 14.00 14.05 3.32
C VAL A 42 13.21 14.04 2.02
N GLU A 43 12.78 15.20 1.55
CA GLU A 43 12.00 15.35 0.31
C GLU A 43 12.87 15.60 -0.92
N ASN A 44 14.04 16.19 -0.73
CA ASN A 44 14.94 16.55 -1.81
C ASN A 44 16.40 16.34 -1.42
N TRP A 45 17.29 16.42 -2.40
CA TRP A 45 18.72 16.19 -2.23
C TRP A 45 19.40 17.26 -1.36
N GLU A 46 18.89 18.49 -1.42
CA GLU A 46 19.44 19.66 -0.76
C GLU A 46 19.34 19.59 0.78
N GLU A 47 18.46 18.75 1.29
CA GLU A 47 18.32 18.51 2.74
C GLU A 47 19.41 17.59 3.32
N MET A 48 20.20 16.93 2.47
CA MET A 48 21.25 15.98 2.89
C MET A 48 22.54 16.71 3.28
N GLU A 49 22.51 17.43 4.40
CA GLU A 49 23.55 18.40 4.83
C GLU A 49 24.97 17.84 4.94
N ASN A 50 25.14 16.53 5.16
CA ASN A 50 26.44 15.88 5.29
C ASN A 50 27.02 15.35 3.96
N LEU A 51 26.32 15.59 2.84
CA LEU A 51 26.85 15.32 1.51
C LEU A 51 27.57 16.56 0.96
N PRO A 52 28.65 16.38 0.17
CA PRO A 52 29.29 17.50 -0.56
C PRO A 52 28.29 18.20 -1.48
N LYS A 53 28.37 19.53 -1.54
CA LYS A 53 27.45 20.36 -2.35
C LYS A 53 27.48 20.03 -3.84
N ASP A 54 28.68 19.77 -4.36
CA ASP A 54 28.90 19.34 -5.75
C ASP A 54 28.22 17.98 -6.04
N LEU A 55 28.28 17.05 -5.09
CA LEU A 55 27.58 15.77 -5.21
C LEU A 55 26.05 15.95 -5.21
N ILE A 56 25.52 16.81 -4.33
CA ILE A 56 24.09 17.14 -4.29
C ILE A 56 23.64 17.71 -5.64
N GLU A 57 24.38 18.68 -6.20
CA GLU A 57 24.08 19.28 -7.49
C GLU A 57 24.10 18.25 -8.63
N LEU A 58 25.10 17.37 -8.65
CA LEU A 58 25.16 16.28 -9.63
C LEU A 58 24.00 15.30 -9.52
N LEU A 59 23.59 14.94 -8.31
CA LEU A 59 22.48 14.03 -8.09
C LEU A 59 21.12 14.67 -8.44
N SER A 60 20.88 15.91 -8.02
CA SER A 60 19.60 16.61 -8.29
C SER A 60 19.41 16.85 -9.79
N ASN A 61 20.47 17.12 -10.55
CA ASN A 61 20.41 17.25 -12.00
C ASN A 61 20.26 15.92 -12.74
N LYS A 62 20.68 14.80 -12.14
CA LYS A 62 20.74 13.50 -12.82
C LYS A 62 19.53 12.61 -12.53
N ILE A 63 18.98 12.67 -11.31
CA ILE A 63 17.93 11.75 -10.88
C ILE A 63 17.02 12.38 -9.82
N GLN A 64 15.72 12.18 -10.00
CA GLN A 64 14.75 12.52 -8.95
C GLN A 64 14.91 11.58 -7.75
N LEU A 65 14.80 12.11 -6.54
CA LEU A 65 14.86 11.33 -5.31
C LEU A 65 13.61 10.44 -5.18
N HIS A 66 12.43 11.05 -5.25
CA HIS A 66 11.12 10.41 -5.07
C HIS A 66 10.39 10.14 -6.40
N PRO A 67 9.70 8.98 -6.55
CA PRO A 67 8.83 8.71 -7.69
C PRO A 67 7.46 9.41 -7.62
N LEU A 68 7.05 9.88 -6.44
CA LEU A 68 5.78 10.54 -6.19
C LEU A 68 6.00 12.01 -5.79
N GLN A 69 4.99 12.83 -6.05
CA GLN A 69 4.91 14.22 -5.58
C GLN A 69 3.52 14.47 -4.99
N ILE A 70 3.45 15.16 -3.85
CA ILE A 70 2.17 15.60 -3.29
C ILE A 70 1.62 16.71 -4.16
N ASN A 71 0.42 16.49 -4.70
CA ASN A 71 -0.26 17.47 -5.56
C ASN A 71 -1.36 18.23 -4.83
N LEU A 72 -2.06 17.57 -3.91
CA LEU A 72 -3.15 18.16 -3.13
C LEU A 72 -3.29 17.46 -1.78
N VAL A 73 -3.59 18.25 -0.76
CA VAL A 73 -3.97 17.75 0.56
C VAL A 73 -5.39 18.20 0.87
N SER A 74 -6.25 17.27 1.24
CA SER A 74 -7.62 17.53 1.73
C SER A 74 -7.72 17.19 3.21
N GLY A 75 -8.35 18.04 3.97
CA GLY A 75 -8.36 18.03 5.44
C GLY A 75 -7.27 18.94 6.00
N SER A 76 -7.55 19.56 7.14
CA SER A 76 -6.56 20.40 7.82
C SER A 76 -5.61 19.55 8.66
N GLU A 77 -4.46 20.11 9.02
CA GLU A 77 -3.48 19.44 9.91
C GLU A 77 -3.99 19.20 11.34
N TYR A 78 -5.14 19.80 11.70
CA TYR A 78 -5.82 19.64 12.99
C TYR A 78 -6.91 18.56 12.93
N GLU A 79 -7.25 18.09 11.74
CA GLU A 79 -8.24 17.03 11.60
C GLU A 79 -7.64 15.65 11.84
N PRO A 80 -8.42 14.71 12.40
CA PRO A 80 -7.92 13.35 12.66
C PRO A 80 -7.63 12.56 11.37
N THR A 81 -8.09 13.07 10.23
CA THR A 81 -7.93 12.40 8.93
C THR A 81 -7.58 13.39 7.83
N GLN A 82 -6.51 13.14 7.14
CA GLN A 82 -6.07 13.90 5.96
C GLN A 82 -5.91 12.97 4.77
N LYS A 83 -6.35 13.44 3.59
CA LYS A 83 -6.19 12.74 2.32
C LYS A 83 -5.17 13.46 1.44
N PHE A 84 -4.24 12.70 0.89
CA PHE A 84 -3.16 13.17 0.06
C PHE A 84 -3.33 12.63 -1.36
N LEU A 85 -3.38 13.52 -2.33
CA LEU A 85 -3.32 13.19 -3.74
C LEU A 85 -1.88 13.26 -4.21
N PHE A 86 -1.33 12.14 -4.60
CA PHE A 86 0.01 12.05 -5.16
C PHE A 86 -0.06 12.00 -6.69
N LYS A 87 0.93 12.62 -7.32
CA LYS A 87 1.19 12.50 -8.76
C LYS A 87 2.39 11.59 -8.99
N THR A 88 2.21 10.58 -9.83
CA THR A 88 3.30 9.68 -10.25
C THR A 88 4.14 10.34 -11.35
N LYS A 89 5.36 9.89 -11.54
CA LYS A 89 6.25 10.36 -12.63
C LYS A 89 5.61 10.22 -14.03
N SER A 90 4.72 9.23 -14.20
CA SER A 90 3.95 9.05 -15.45
C SER A 90 2.69 9.92 -15.56
N GLY A 91 2.49 10.87 -14.64
CA GLY A 91 1.39 11.84 -14.67
C GLY A 91 0.06 11.34 -14.09
N HIS A 92 -0.03 10.10 -13.64
CA HIS A 92 -1.24 9.57 -13.00
C HIS A 92 -1.34 9.98 -11.54
N SER A 93 -2.57 10.00 -11.02
CA SER A 93 -2.84 10.34 -9.62
C SER A 93 -3.24 9.11 -8.80
N ILE A 94 -2.79 9.08 -7.55
CA ILE A 94 -3.19 8.10 -6.53
C ILE A 94 -3.47 8.82 -5.22
N GLU A 95 -4.26 8.19 -4.36
CA GLU A 95 -4.59 8.75 -3.05
C GLU A 95 -4.00 7.92 -1.92
N SER A 96 -3.61 8.60 -0.85
CA SER A 96 -3.30 7.99 0.45
C SER A 96 -4.00 8.76 1.56
N VAL A 97 -4.24 8.10 2.69
CA VAL A 97 -4.92 8.72 3.83
C VAL A 97 -4.08 8.54 5.08
N LEU A 98 -3.88 9.62 5.81
CA LEU A 98 -3.28 9.66 7.14
C LEU A 98 -4.39 9.80 8.16
N MET A 99 -4.45 8.89 9.13
CA MET A 99 -5.49 8.84 10.15
C MET A 99 -4.86 8.83 11.54
N HIS A 100 -5.23 9.79 12.38
CA HIS A 100 -4.79 9.90 13.77
C HIS A 100 -5.91 9.46 14.71
N GLU A 101 -5.62 8.48 15.54
CA GLU A 101 -6.44 8.09 16.69
C GLU A 101 -5.61 8.25 17.96
N LYS A 102 -6.24 8.31 19.14
CA LYS A 102 -5.57 8.62 20.44
C LYS A 102 -4.16 8.00 20.65
N LYS A 103 -3.93 6.76 20.21
CA LYS A 103 -2.65 6.04 20.39
C LYS A 103 -2.16 5.40 19.09
N ARG A 104 -2.81 5.66 17.98
CA ARG A 104 -2.52 5.00 16.72
C ARG A 104 -2.56 5.99 15.57
N THR A 105 -1.50 6.03 14.80
CA THR A 105 -1.44 6.73 13.53
C THR A 105 -1.37 5.68 12.43
N THR A 106 -2.36 5.68 11.55
CA THR A 106 -2.48 4.71 10.46
C THR A 106 -2.36 5.41 9.12
N VAL A 107 -1.59 4.85 8.22
CA VAL A 107 -1.60 5.26 6.81
C VAL A 107 -2.31 4.21 5.97
N CYS A 108 -3.21 4.69 5.13
CA CYS A 108 -3.89 3.90 4.10
C CYS A 108 -3.22 4.21 2.76
N ILE A 109 -2.61 3.21 2.13
CA ILE A 109 -1.80 3.38 0.91
C ILE A 109 -2.40 2.64 -0.27
N SER A 110 -2.16 3.20 -1.46
CA SER A 110 -2.61 2.66 -2.74
C SER A 110 -1.63 1.64 -3.31
N SER A 111 -2.16 0.65 -4.04
CA SER A 111 -1.38 -0.40 -4.70
C SER A 111 -1.46 -0.35 -6.23
N GLN A 112 -2.43 0.37 -6.78
CA GLN A 112 -2.64 0.52 -8.22
C GLN A 112 -3.10 1.94 -8.54
N VAL A 113 -2.95 2.35 -9.78
CA VAL A 113 -3.68 3.48 -10.37
C VAL A 113 -4.98 2.93 -10.92
N GLY A 114 -6.12 3.32 -10.32
CA GLY A 114 -7.41 2.70 -10.59
C GLY A 114 -7.53 1.29 -10.01
N CYS A 115 -8.54 0.52 -10.42
CA CYS A 115 -8.77 -0.85 -9.94
C CYS A 115 -9.54 -1.68 -10.98
N ALA A 116 -9.13 -2.95 -11.14
CA ALA A 116 -9.79 -3.87 -12.08
C ALA A 116 -10.96 -4.66 -11.46
N VAL A 117 -11.22 -4.53 -10.15
CA VAL A 117 -12.22 -5.40 -9.46
C VAL A 117 -13.66 -4.95 -9.67
N ASP A 118 -13.88 -3.69 -10.05
CA ASP A 118 -15.22 -3.11 -10.33
C ASP A 118 -16.24 -3.32 -9.19
N CYS A 119 -15.87 -2.98 -7.94
CA CYS A 119 -16.82 -2.95 -6.82
C CYS A 119 -17.76 -1.75 -6.97
N LYS A 120 -19.09 -1.99 -7.00
CA LYS A 120 -20.10 -0.96 -7.33
C LYS A 120 -20.21 0.19 -6.32
N PHE A 121 -19.73 -0.01 -5.11
CA PHE A 121 -19.70 1.01 -4.05
C PHE A 121 -18.38 1.77 -3.96
N CYS A 122 -17.40 1.45 -4.81
CA CYS A 122 -16.04 2.00 -4.72
C CYS A 122 -15.81 3.06 -5.80
N ALA A 123 -15.44 4.29 -5.38
CA ALA A 123 -15.13 5.37 -6.31
C ALA A 123 -13.95 5.05 -7.24
N THR A 124 -12.95 4.31 -6.76
CA THR A 124 -11.80 3.90 -7.58
C THR A 124 -12.20 2.98 -8.74
N ALA A 125 -13.28 2.20 -8.58
CA ALA A 125 -13.74 1.29 -9.64
C ALA A 125 -14.19 2.05 -10.90
N SER A 126 -14.80 3.24 -10.74
CA SER A 126 -15.24 4.07 -11.87
C SER A 126 -14.09 4.59 -12.73
N MET A 127 -12.85 4.59 -12.21
CA MET A 127 -11.66 5.02 -12.95
C MET A 127 -11.11 3.90 -13.87
N GLY A 128 -11.57 2.66 -13.71
CA GLY A 128 -10.95 1.50 -14.35
C GLY A 128 -9.54 1.23 -13.85
N PHE A 129 -8.88 0.24 -14.45
CA PHE A 129 -7.49 -0.10 -14.14
C PHE A 129 -6.55 0.56 -15.16
N ILE A 130 -5.52 1.25 -14.68
CA ILE A 130 -4.51 1.89 -15.53
C ILE A 130 -3.18 1.14 -15.41
N LYS A 131 -2.61 1.07 -14.19
CA LYS A 131 -1.33 0.36 -13.96
C LYS A 131 -1.18 -0.13 -12.52
N ASN A 132 -0.34 -1.13 -12.34
CA ASN A 132 0.18 -1.48 -11.03
C ASN A 132 1.21 -0.44 -10.58
N LEU A 133 1.16 -0.04 -9.31
CA LEU A 133 2.27 0.68 -8.69
C LEU A 133 3.44 -0.30 -8.48
N ASN A 134 4.66 0.17 -8.73
CA ASN A 134 5.82 -0.59 -8.34
C ASN A 134 6.06 -0.51 -6.81
N ALA A 135 6.92 -1.35 -6.28
CA ALA A 135 7.16 -1.40 -4.84
C ALA A 135 7.64 -0.05 -4.26
N TYR A 136 8.38 0.73 -5.04
CA TYR A 136 8.93 2.01 -4.58
C TYR A 136 7.85 3.10 -4.56
N GLU A 137 6.95 3.15 -5.55
CA GLU A 137 5.78 4.04 -5.53
C GLU A 137 4.86 3.72 -4.34
N ILE A 138 4.80 2.46 -3.90
CA ILE A 138 4.06 2.06 -2.70
C ILE A 138 4.77 2.53 -1.42
N ILE A 139 6.09 2.32 -1.32
CA ILE A 139 6.90 2.72 -0.16
C ILE A 139 6.93 4.24 -0.02
N ASP A 140 7.05 4.95 -1.13
CA ASP A 140 7.19 6.40 -1.17
C ASP A 140 5.99 7.14 -0.59
N GLN A 141 4.78 6.59 -0.72
CA GLN A 141 3.60 7.10 -0.02
C GLN A 141 3.84 7.17 1.49
N VAL A 142 4.48 6.15 2.07
CA VAL A 142 4.76 6.09 3.52
C VAL A 142 5.84 7.10 3.90
N LEU A 143 6.89 7.25 3.09
CA LEU A 143 7.97 8.21 3.34
C LEU A 143 7.45 9.65 3.41
N HIS A 144 6.67 10.06 2.41
CA HIS A 144 6.04 11.38 2.43
C HIS A 144 5.12 11.59 3.64
N LEU A 145 4.35 10.57 4.03
CA LEU A 145 3.43 10.67 5.15
C LEU A 145 4.14 10.64 6.51
N GLU A 146 5.27 9.91 6.66
CA GLU A 146 6.12 9.99 7.87
C GLU A 146 6.69 11.39 8.05
N ARG A 147 7.15 12.03 6.97
CA ARG A 147 7.67 13.40 7.01
C ARG A 147 6.63 14.41 7.51
N ILE A 148 5.38 14.28 7.05
CA ILE A 148 4.31 15.26 7.32
C ILE A 148 3.61 14.98 8.66
N SER A 149 3.59 13.72 9.07
CA SER A 149 2.86 13.29 10.26
C SER A 149 3.43 13.89 11.54
N LYS A 150 2.58 14.55 12.33
CA LYS A 150 2.94 15.06 13.66
C LYS A 150 3.25 13.95 14.67
N HIS A 151 2.82 12.73 14.39
CA HIS A 151 3.01 11.57 15.24
C HIS A 151 3.57 10.42 14.43
N LYS A 152 4.47 9.65 15.03
CA LYS A 152 5.03 8.46 14.38
C LYS A 152 3.92 7.56 13.83
N ILE A 153 4.02 7.18 12.58
CA ILE A 153 3.12 6.21 11.97
C ILE A 153 3.32 4.85 12.65
N THR A 154 2.22 4.25 13.08
CA THR A 154 2.25 2.98 13.83
C THR A 154 1.71 1.82 13.02
N ASN A 155 0.82 2.09 12.06
CA ASN A 155 0.11 1.08 11.28
C ASN A 155 0.05 1.46 9.80
N ILE A 156 0.12 0.45 8.96
CA ILE A 156 0.00 0.58 7.51
C ILE A 156 -1.11 -0.35 7.04
N VAL A 157 -2.02 0.17 6.21
CA VAL A 157 -3.07 -0.64 5.60
C VAL A 157 -3.06 -0.46 4.08
N PHE A 158 -3.04 -1.56 3.34
CA PHE A 158 -3.17 -1.57 1.88
C PHE A 158 -4.67 -1.61 1.54
N MET A 159 -5.34 -0.47 1.73
CA MET A 159 -6.79 -0.28 1.57
C MET A 159 -7.13 0.97 0.76
N GLY A 160 -6.13 1.57 0.10
CA GLY A 160 -6.30 2.69 -0.82
C GLY A 160 -6.78 2.22 -2.20
N MET A 161 -6.30 2.88 -3.25
CA MET A 161 -6.67 2.54 -4.62
C MET A 161 -6.04 1.23 -5.06
N GLY A 162 -6.86 0.39 -5.73
CA GLY A 162 -6.44 -0.87 -6.33
C GLY A 162 -6.72 -2.12 -5.48
N GLU A 163 -6.56 -3.28 -6.09
CA GLU A 163 -6.60 -4.59 -5.44
C GLU A 163 -5.17 -5.09 -5.19
N PRO A 164 -4.72 -5.13 -3.92
CA PRO A 164 -3.35 -5.52 -3.60
C PRO A 164 -2.93 -6.87 -4.15
N PHE A 165 -3.86 -7.84 -4.20
CA PHE A 165 -3.53 -9.18 -4.68
C PHE A 165 -3.45 -9.30 -6.20
N LEU A 166 -3.94 -8.33 -6.97
CA LEU A 166 -3.64 -8.21 -8.40
C LEU A 166 -2.25 -7.61 -8.64
N ASN A 167 -1.71 -6.88 -7.66
CA ASN A 167 -0.32 -6.38 -7.67
C ASN A 167 0.58 -7.11 -6.65
N TYR A 168 0.35 -8.39 -6.44
CA TYR A 168 0.90 -9.19 -5.34
C TYR A 168 2.41 -9.04 -5.14
N LYS A 169 3.20 -9.16 -6.21
CA LYS A 169 4.67 -9.12 -6.11
C LYS A 169 5.19 -7.79 -5.55
N ASN A 170 4.67 -6.67 -6.04
CA ASN A 170 5.09 -5.34 -5.58
C ASN A 170 4.59 -5.06 -4.17
N VAL A 171 3.35 -5.45 -3.86
CA VAL A 171 2.76 -5.29 -2.51
C VAL A 171 3.56 -6.05 -1.47
N ILE A 172 3.89 -7.33 -1.71
CA ILE A 172 4.70 -8.11 -0.78
C ILE A 172 6.13 -7.55 -0.67
N LYS A 173 6.73 -7.12 -1.78
CA LYS A 173 8.05 -6.47 -1.76
C LYS A 173 8.03 -5.19 -0.91
N ALA A 174 7.02 -4.35 -1.08
CA ALA A 174 6.86 -3.12 -0.29
C ALA A 174 6.59 -3.43 1.18
N ALA A 175 5.69 -4.36 1.50
CA ALA A 175 5.40 -4.76 2.87
C ALA A 175 6.63 -5.32 3.61
N LYS A 176 7.45 -6.14 2.93
CA LYS A 176 8.73 -6.63 3.46
C LYS A 176 9.72 -5.49 3.72
N PHE A 177 9.84 -4.55 2.81
CA PHE A 177 10.71 -3.39 2.96
C PHE A 177 10.29 -2.53 4.16
N LEU A 178 9.00 -2.18 4.25
CA LEU A 178 8.43 -1.43 5.36
C LEU A 178 8.65 -2.15 6.71
N ASN A 179 8.56 -3.47 6.73
CA ASN A 179 8.81 -4.27 7.92
C ASN A 179 10.30 -4.32 8.30
N HIS A 180 11.18 -4.70 7.37
CA HIS A 180 12.58 -5.00 7.67
C HIS A 180 13.47 -3.77 7.68
N LYS A 181 13.27 -2.82 6.76
CA LYS A 181 14.13 -1.64 6.60
C LYS A 181 13.60 -0.46 7.42
N MET A 182 12.28 -0.21 7.42
CA MET A 182 11.69 0.91 8.15
C MET A 182 11.17 0.52 9.56
N GLY A 183 11.31 -0.74 9.97
CA GLY A 183 11.03 -1.18 11.34
C GLY A 183 9.55 -1.28 11.72
N PHE A 184 8.62 -1.23 10.76
CA PHE A 184 7.20 -1.46 11.05
C PHE A 184 6.99 -2.91 11.47
N GLY A 185 6.40 -3.15 12.63
CA GLY A 185 6.08 -4.50 13.07
C GLY A 185 5.16 -5.20 12.06
N ALA A 186 5.47 -6.43 11.66
CA ALA A 186 4.70 -7.14 10.62
C ALA A 186 3.19 -7.20 10.93
N ARG A 187 2.82 -7.35 12.21
CA ARG A 187 1.41 -7.33 12.67
C ARG A 187 0.76 -5.96 12.64
N ARG A 188 1.49 -4.91 12.32
CA ARG A 188 0.99 -3.55 12.11
C ARG A 188 0.80 -3.21 10.63
N ILE A 189 1.14 -4.14 9.74
CA ILE A 189 0.92 -4.06 8.30
C ILE A 189 -0.25 -4.97 7.95
N THR A 190 -1.33 -4.39 7.40
CA THR A 190 -2.53 -5.13 6.98
C THR A 190 -2.65 -5.06 5.46
N ILE A 191 -2.77 -6.22 4.81
CA ILE A 191 -3.03 -6.32 3.39
C ILE A 191 -4.50 -6.74 3.23
N SER A 192 -5.31 -5.89 2.56
CA SER A 192 -6.71 -6.18 2.26
C SER A 192 -6.84 -6.77 0.87
N THR A 193 -7.88 -7.57 0.65
CA THR A 193 -8.22 -8.10 -0.68
C THR A 193 -9.72 -8.21 -0.85
N ALA A 194 -10.20 -7.95 -2.06
CA ALA A 194 -11.58 -8.22 -2.46
C ALA A 194 -11.88 -9.73 -2.56
N GLY A 195 -10.85 -10.58 -2.48
CA GLY A 195 -11.01 -12.03 -2.47
C GLY A 195 -10.40 -12.77 -3.66
N ILE A 196 -9.16 -12.46 -4.02
CA ILE A 196 -8.41 -13.22 -5.03
C ILE A 196 -7.96 -14.55 -4.42
N VAL A 197 -8.85 -15.57 -4.49
CA VAL A 197 -8.71 -16.88 -3.84
C VAL A 197 -7.33 -17.53 -4.01
N PRO A 198 -6.73 -17.60 -5.21
CA PRO A 198 -5.40 -18.20 -5.37
C PRO A 198 -4.31 -17.46 -4.60
N LYS A 199 -4.44 -16.13 -4.41
CA LYS A 199 -3.47 -15.33 -3.68
C LYS A 199 -3.65 -15.41 -2.16
N ILE A 200 -4.88 -15.61 -1.68
CA ILE A 200 -5.14 -15.92 -0.26
C ILE A 200 -4.46 -17.25 0.12
N ARG A 201 -4.55 -18.27 -0.73
CA ARG A 201 -3.83 -19.53 -0.50
C ARG A 201 -2.31 -19.33 -0.56
N LYS A 202 -1.82 -18.58 -1.54
CA LYS A 202 -0.40 -18.30 -1.69
C LYS A 202 0.19 -17.60 -0.46
N ILE A 203 -0.44 -16.54 0.06
CA ILE A 203 0.08 -15.82 1.25
C ILE A 203 0.02 -16.69 2.50
N ALA A 204 -0.88 -17.69 2.57
CA ALA A 204 -0.92 -18.66 3.66
C ALA A 204 0.27 -19.62 3.67
N GLU A 205 0.87 -19.90 2.50
CA GLU A 205 2.02 -20.77 2.33
C GLU A 205 3.35 -20.02 2.49
N GLU A 206 3.34 -18.70 2.28
CA GLU A 206 4.49 -17.85 2.49
C GLU A 206 4.58 -17.45 3.99
N ASP A 207 5.75 -17.55 4.59
CA ASP A 207 5.94 -17.25 6.03
C ASP A 207 5.97 -15.73 6.31
N HIS A 208 4.87 -15.04 5.99
CA HIS A 208 4.69 -13.62 6.28
C HIS A 208 3.81 -13.44 7.51
N GLN A 209 4.20 -12.53 8.42
CA GLN A 209 3.42 -12.21 9.61
C GLN A 209 2.49 -11.01 9.43
N PHE A 210 2.26 -10.56 8.19
CA PHE A 210 1.31 -9.49 7.89
C PHE A 210 -0.12 -9.92 8.22
N LYS A 211 -0.96 -8.95 8.60
CA LYS A 211 -2.38 -9.19 8.78
C LYS A 211 -3.09 -9.30 7.43
N LEU A 212 -4.04 -10.19 7.34
CA LEU A 212 -4.93 -10.30 6.19
C LEU A 212 -6.31 -9.74 6.53
N ALA A 213 -6.82 -8.87 5.67
CA ALA A 213 -8.21 -8.44 5.66
C ALA A 213 -8.89 -8.91 4.37
N ILE A 214 -10.16 -9.26 4.45
CA ILE A 214 -10.97 -9.70 3.31
C ILE A 214 -12.24 -8.86 3.25
N SER A 215 -12.45 -8.17 2.14
CA SER A 215 -13.67 -7.43 1.84
C SER A 215 -14.81 -8.39 1.49
N LEU A 216 -15.55 -8.79 2.51
CA LEU A 216 -16.67 -9.72 2.38
C LEU A 216 -17.89 -9.05 1.74
N ASN A 217 -18.37 -7.97 2.33
CA ASN A 217 -19.40 -7.03 1.88
C ASN A 217 -20.79 -7.59 1.58
N ALA A 218 -20.96 -8.92 1.54
CA ALA A 218 -22.26 -9.58 1.47
C ALA A 218 -22.15 -11.01 1.99
N VAL A 219 -23.28 -11.56 2.39
CA VAL A 219 -23.40 -12.88 3.05
C VAL A 219 -24.05 -13.94 2.17
N THR A 220 -24.49 -13.57 0.98
CA THR A 220 -24.97 -14.49 -0.04
C THR A 220 -24.23 -14.29 -1.36
N GLU A 221 -24.13 -15.36 -2.13
CA GLU A 221 -23.54 -15.33 -3.47
C GLU A 221 -24.23 -14.31 -4.38
N ILE A 222 -25.57 -14.26 -4.33
CA ILE A 222 -26.40 -13.40 -5.18
C ILE A 222 -26.14 -11.92 -4.86
N GLU A 223 -26.16 -11.55 -3.58
CA GLU A 223 -25.92 -10.17 -3.15
C GLU A 223 -24.49 -9.76 -3.46
N ARG A 224 -23.53 -10.62 -3.18
CA ARG A 224 -22.13 -10.32 -3.43
C ARG A 224 -21.84 -10.12 -4.93
N LYS A 225 -22.43 -10.91 -5.82
CA LYS A 225 -22.32 -10.73 -7.27
C LYS A 225 -22.85 -9.37 -7.74
N LYS A 226 -23.89 -8.86 -7.12
CA LYS A 226 -24.47 -7.55 -7.48
C LYS A 226 -23.52 -6.40 -7.19
N ILE A 227 -22.75 -6.46 -6.10
CA ILE A 227 -21.90 -5.36 -5.63
C ILE A 227 -20.42 -5.57 -5.88
N MET A 228 -19.97 -6.81 -6.11
CA MET A 228 -18.57 -7.18 -6.38
C MET A 228 -18.50 -8.19 -7.52
N SER A 229 -18.21 -7.72 -8.73
CA SER A 229 -18.14 -8.53 -9.95
C SER A 229 -17.13 -9.69 -9.87
N LEU A 230 -16.10 -9.55 -9.05
CA LEU A 230 -15.10 -10.60 -8.76
C LEU A 230 -15.72 -11.91 -8.28
N THR A 231 -16.94 -11.86 -7.69
CA THR A 231 -17.66 -13.05 -7.23
C THR A 231 -18.03 -13.99 -8.38
N ASN A 232 -18.06 -13.51 -9.63
CA ASN A 232 -18.25 -14.37 -10.80
C ASN A 232 -17.02 -15.26 -11.09
N THR A 233 -15.83 -14.82 -10.70
CA THR A 233 -14.58 -15.58 -10.86
C THR A 233 -14.25 -16.41 -9.61
N HIS A 234 -14.54 -15.86 -8.44
CA HIS A 234 -14.27 -16.47 -7.14
C HIS A 234 -15.55 -16.44 -6.29
N SER A 235 -16.23 -17.57 -6.20
CA SER A 235 -17.47 -17.69 -5.44
C SER A 235 -17.28 -17.39 -3.95
N LEU A 236 -18.34 -16.98 -3.27
CA LEU A 236 -18.34 -16.75 -1.83
C LEU A 236 -17.89 -18.01 -1.05
N ASN A 237 -18.32 -19.19 -1.49
CA ASN A 237 -17.93 -20.45 -0.87
C ASN A 237 -16.41 -20.71 -1.01
N GLU A 238 -15.82 -20.48 -2.18
CA GLU A 238 -14.38 -20.60 -2.38
C GLU A 238 -13.59 -19.59 -1.55
N LEU A 239 -14.12 -18.36 -1.44
CA LEU A 239 -13.53 -17.32 -0.60
C LEU A 239 -13.47 -17.75 0.88
N ILE A 240 -14.59 -18.22 1.43
CA ILE A 240 -14.66 -18.70 2.82
C ILE A 240 -13.73 -19.90 3.03
N LYS A 241 -13.73 -20.88 2.13
CA LYS A 241 -12.80 -22.01 2.20
C LYS A 241 -11.34 -21.57 2.16
N SER A 242 -11.01 -20.54 1.38
CA SER A 242 -9.65 -20.01 1.33
C SER A 242 -9.26 -19.27 2.62
N ALA A 243 -10.21 -18.57 3.25
CA ALA A 243 -10.02 -17.94 4.55
C ALA A 243 -9.82 -19.00 5.65
N GLN A 244 -10.62 -20.06 5.67
CA GLN A 244 -10.43 -21.19 6.57
C GLN A 244 -9.06 -21.85 6.38
N TYR A 245 -8.65 -22.09 5.12
CA TYR A 245 -7.33 -22.61 4.79
C TYR A 245 -6.20 -21.72 5.35
N TYR A 246 -6.31 -20.39 5.13
CA TYR A 246 -5.35 -19.42 5.68
C TYR A 246 -5.27 -19.53 7.21
N TYR A 247 -6.42 -19.54 7.90
CA TYR A 247 -6.44 -19.66 9.35
C TYR A 247 -5.83 -20.97 9.84
N HIS A 248 -6.19 -22.10 9.24
CA HIS A 248 -5.66 -23.42 9.63
C HIS A 248 -4.15 -23.51 9.41
N LYS A 249 -3.66 -22.95 8.30
CA LYS A 249 -2.23 -22.99 7.95
C LYS A 249 -1.39 -22.06 8.82
N THR A 250 -1.88 -20.85 9.07
CA THR A 250 -1.09 -19.80 9.73
C THR A 250 -1.41 -19.60 11.20
N ARG A 251 -2.56 -20.08 11.67
CA ARG A 251 -3.14 -19.81 13.01
C ARG A 251 -3.35 -18.32 13.29
N ARG A 252 -3.50 -17.49 12.23
CA ARG A 252 -3.72 -16.05 12.35
C ARG A 252 -5.17 -15.69 12.06
N LEU A 253 -5.70 -14.76 12.83
CA LEU A 253 -7.04 -14.23 12.60
C LEU A 253 -7.07 -13.41 11.31
N ILE A 254 -8.20 -13.49 10.62
CA ILE A 254 -8.53 -12.69 9.45
C ILE A 254 -9.51 -11.61 9.88
N THR A 255 -9.34 -10.40 9.38
CA THR A 255 -10.35 -9.35 9.49
C THR A 255 -11.28 -9.44 8.29
N PHE A 256 -12.60 -9.54 8.53
CA PHE A 256 -13.58 -9.38 7.47
C PHE A 256 -14.12 -7.95 7.50
N GLU A 257 -14.08 -7.30 6.34
CA GLU A 257 -14.60 -5.95 6.12
C GLU A 257 -15.99 -6.05 5.51
N TYR A 258 -16.91 -5.23 6.01
CA TYR A 258 -18.30 -5.26 5.58
C TYR A 258 -18.84 -3.83 5.52
N VAL A 259 -18.97 -3.30 4.31
CA VAL A 259 -19.57 -1.97 4.07
C VAL A 259 -21.08 -2.13 4.10
N LEU A 260 -21.74 -1.45 5.04
CA LEU A 260 -23.21 -1.44 5.12
C LEU A 260 -23.79 -0.56 4.02
N LEU A 261 -24.53 -1.18 3.12
CA LEU A 261 -25.20 -0.54 2.00
C LEU A 261 -26.71 -0.61 2.23
N LYS A 262 -27.34 0.55 2.46
CA LYS A 262 -28.77 0.66 2.81
C LYS A 262 -29.66 -0.06 1.79
N GLY A 263 -30.49 -0.99 2.30
CA GLY A 263 -31.43 -1.76 1.49
C GLY A 263 -30.80 -2.85 0.63
N ILE A 264 -29.49 -3.13 0.78
CA ILE A 264 -28.78 -4.15 0.00
C ILE A 264 -28.27 -5.28 0.89
N ASN A 265 -27.53 -4.95 1.96
CA ASN A 265 -26.82 -5.91 2.81
C ASN A 265 -26.90 -5.56 4.31
N ASP A 266 -27.84 -4.71 4.71
CA ASP A 266 -27.96 -4.13 6.06
C ASP A 266 -29.16 -4.64 6.85
N SER A 267 -29.82 -5.70 6.39
CA SER A 267 -30.99 -6.25 7.08
C SER A 267 -30.61 -7.07 8.32
N PRO A 268 -31.53 -7.24 9.31
CA PRO A 268 -31.33 -8.15 10.43
C PRO A 268 -31.09 -9.61 10.00
N LEU A 269 -31.60 -9.99 8.83
CA LEU A 269 -31.37 -11.32 8.26
C LEU A 269 -29.92 -11.46 7.79
N ASP A 270 -29.35 -10.42 7.20
CA ASP A 270 -27.95 -10.43 6.78
C ASP A 270 -27.02 -10.54 7.98
N ALA A 271 -27.33 -9.85 9.09
CA ALA A 271 -26.57 -9.99 10.33
C ALA A 271 -26.62 -11.45 10.86
N LYS A 272 -27.76 -12.11 10.85
CA LYS A 272 -27.88 -13.52 11.25
C LYS A 272 -27.10 -14.46 10.31
N ARG A 273 -27.16 -14.22 9.00
CA ARG A 273 -26.41 -14.99 8.00
C ARG A 273 -24.89 -14.78 8.17
N LEU A 274 -24.44 -13.53 8.45
CA LEU A 274 -23.04 -13.22 8.72
C LEU A 274 -22.50 -14.02 9.91
N ILE A 275 -23.25 -14.06 11.02
CA ILE A 275 -22.90 -14.87 12.19
C ILE A 275 -22.77 -16.35 11.81
N SER A 276 -23.68 -16.88 11.00
CA SER A 276 -23.64 -18.29 10.58
C SER A 276 -22.48 -18.59 9.63
N LEU A 277 -22.13 -17.63 8.79
CA LEU A 277 -21.05 -17.76 7.79
C LEU A 277 -19.67 -17.76 8.42
N LEU A 278 -19.48 -17.02 9.52
CA LEU A 278 -18.18 -16.80 10.17
C LEU A 278 -17.95 -17.67 11.42
N ARG A 279 -18.91 -18.53 11.79
CA ARG A 279 -18.76 -19.56 12.82
C ARG A 279 -18.02 -20.77 12.27
#